data_5732bd8ad3af107d426a9d32a1d3ce55
#
_entry.id   5732bd8ad3af107d426a9d32a1d3ce55
#
_cell.length_a   1.000
_cell.length_b   1.000
_cell.length_c   1.000
_cell.angle_alpha   90.00
_cell.angle_beta   90.00
_cell.angle_gamma   90.00
#
_symmetry.space_group_name_H-M   'P 1'
#
loop_
_entity.id
_entity.type
_entity.pdbx_description
1 polymer ?
#
loop_
_entity_poly.entity_id
_entity_poly.type
_entity_poly.pdbx_seq_one_letter_code
_entity_poly.pdbx_strand_id
1 'polypeptide(L)'
;MATATNNSTLFPDVISFNAVINAWAKSNEAFAVSRAEAILQRMYEIDKSGFPGVKPNVHTYSTVLDCLAKSRSKDAAIRAEALLEVMLERYNAGDIHVMPNTISFNIVINAFAKSRDRDAAVIPAAKFCYTAKHSILQFTNIGLDQQSRFASRY
;
A
#
# COMPACT_ATOMS: atom_id res chain seq x y z
N MET A 1 -13.33 -0.51 47.16
CA MET A 1 -12.54 0.33 46.25
C MET A 1 -12.26 -0.50 45.01
N ALA A 2 -13.00 -0.28 43.95
CA ALA A 2 -12.81 -0.98 42.68
C ALA A 2 -11.72 -0.22 41.90
N THR A 3 -10.56 -0.85 41.68
CA THR A 3 -9.51 -0.35 40.80
C THR A 3 -10.02 -0.45 39.38
N ALA A 4 -10.33 0.70 38.77
CA ALA A 4 -10.59 0.79 37.35
C ALA A 4 -9.29 0.43 36.61
N THR A 5 -9.17 -0.83 36.18
CA THR A 5 -8.15 -1.24 35.23
C THR A 5 -8.39 -0.50 33.92
N ASN A 6 -7.50 0.44 33.63
CA ASN A 6 -7.49 1.24 32.40
C ASN A 6 -7.25 0.28 31.22
N ASN A 7 -8.30 -0.25 30.61
CA ASN A 7 -8.25 -1.14 29.44
C ASN A 7 -7.98 -0.34 28.13
N SER A 8 -7.01 0.58 28.17
CA SER A 8 -6.58 1.35 26.99
C SER A 8 -5.79 0.55 25.96
N THR A 9 -5.62 -0.78 26.18
CA THR A 9 -4.78 -1.65 25.35
C THR A 9 -5.57 -2.55 24.39
N LEU A 10 -6.90 -2.44 24.33
CA LEU A 10 -7.78 -3.34 23.54
C LEU A 10 -8.21 -2.78 22.18
N PHE A 11 -7.63 -1.67 21.73
CA PHE A 11 -7.92 -1.19 20.37
C PHE A 11 -6.96 -1.85 19.37
N PRO A 12 -7.49 -2.37 18.25
CA PRO A 12 -6.66 -2.92 17.20
C PRO A 12 -5.76 -1.82 16.62
N ASP A 13 -4.50 -2.14 16.48
CA ASP A 13 -3.48 -1.32 15.84
C ASP A 13 -3.27 -1.70 14.36
N VAL A 14 -2.37 -1.02 13.66
CA VAL A 14 -2.02 -1.32 12.26
C VAL A 14 -1.54 -2.77 12.08
N ILE A 15 -0.90 -3.36 13.10
CA ILE A 15 -0.40 -4.74 13.04
C ILE A 15 -1.58 -5.72 13.03
N SER A 16 -2.57 -5.49 13.90
CA SER A 16 -3.80 -6.29 14.00
C SER A 16 -4.58 -6.25 12.68
N PHE A 17 -4.76 -5.08 12.08
CA PHE A 17 -5.42 -4.93 10.79
C PHE A 17 -4.64 -5.61 9.66
N ASN A 18 -3.32 -5.45 9.60
CA ASN A 18 -2.47 -6.11 8.62
C ASN A 18 -2.52 -7.64 8.75
N ALA A 19 -2.59 -8.18 9.97
CA ALA A 19 -2.74 -9.61 10.19
C ALA A 19 -4.05 -10.15 9.60
N VAL A 20 -5.17 -9.42 9.75
CA VAL A 20 -6.46 -9.80 9.17
C VAL A 20 -6.44 -9.70 7.65
N ILE A 21 -5.87 -8.63 7.07
CA ILE A 21 -5.71 -8.51 5.61
C ILE A 21 -4.87 -9.67 5.07
N ASN A 22 -3.76 -10.02 5.74
CA ASN A 22 -2.92 -11.13 5.34
C ASN A 22 -3.63 -12.49 5.44
N ALA A 23 -4.50 -12.68 6.44
CA ALA A 23 -5.34 -13.88 6.54
C ALA A 23 -6.28 -13.99 5.32
N TRP A 24 -6.92 -12.89 4.90
CA TRP A 24 -7.72 -12.86 3.67
C TRP A 24 -6.88 -13.13 2.43
N ALA A 25 -5.70 -12.52 2.29
CA ALA A 25 -4.80 -12.76 1.16
C ALA A 25 -4.36 -14.23 1.02
N LYS A 26 -4.43 -15.00 2.10
CA LYS A 26 -4.08 -16.44 2.14
C LYS A 26 -5.28 -17.36 2.03
N SER A 27 -6.50 -16.86 2.19
CA SER A 27 -7.70 -17.71 2.27
C SER A 27 -8.12 -18.33 0.95
N ASN A 28 -7.68 -17.78 -0.20
CA ASN A 28 -8.13 -18.13 -1.56
C ASN A 28 -9.65 -18.01 -1.78
N GLU A 29 -10.36 -17.30 -0.91
CA GLU A 29 -11.80 -17.08 -1.02
C GLU A 29 -12.13 -16.08 -2.12
N ALA A 30 -13.25 -16.27 -2.82
CA ALA A 30 -13.66 -15.41 -3.93
C ALA A 30 -13.86 -13.94 -3.52
N PHE A 31 -14.23 -13.70 -2.26
CA PHE A 31 -14.46 -12.37 -1.70
C PHE A 31 -13.28 -11.81 -0.86
N ALA A 32 -12.14 -12.51 -0.85
CA ALA A 32 -10.96 -12.11 -0.07
C ALA A 32 -10.51 -10.68 -0.39
N VAL A 33 -10.48 -10.33 -1.68
CA VAL A 33 -10.10 -8.98 -2.15
C VAL A 33 -11.05 -7.92 -1.59
N SER A 34 -12.35 -8.12 -1.74
CA SER A 34 -13.35 -7.15 -1.25
C SER A 34 -13.26 -6.96 0.28
N ARG A 35 -12.93 -8.03 1.01
CA ARG A 35 -12.70 -7.95 2.46
C ARG A 35 -11.42 -7.19 2.80
N ALA A 36 -10.34 -7.47 2.08
CA ALA A 36 -9.06 -6.77 2.28
C ALA A 36 -9.19 -5.26 2.01
N GLU A 37 -9.86 -4.88 0.93
CA GLU A 37 -10.13 -3.47 0.61
C GLU A 37 -11.08 -2.79 1.61
N ALA A 38 -12.11 -3.48 2.07
CA ALA A 38 -13.01 -2.95 3.11
C ALA A 38 -12.27 -2.69 4.42
N ILE A 39 -11.31 -3.55 4.78
CA ILE A 39 -10.47 -3.34 5.96
C ILE A 39 -9.55 -2.12 5.75
N LEU A 40 -8.91 -1.99 4.59
CA LEU A 40 -8.10 -0.81 4.27
C LEU A 40 -8.93 0.48 4.36
N GLN A 41 -10.14 0.48 3.79
CA GLN A 41 -11.07 1.61 3.88
C GLN A 41 -11.43 1.93 5.34
N ARG A 42 -11.69 0.90 6.15
CA ARG A 42 -11.96 1.07 7.57
C ARG A 42 -10.80 1.70 8.34
N MET A 43 -9.57 1.28 8.03
CA MET A 43 -8.37 1.89 8.61
C MET A 43 -8.28 3.38 8.29
N TYR A 44 -8.64 3.80 7.06
CA TYR A 44 -8.71 5.22 6.71
C TYR A 44 -9.73 6.01 7.50
N GLU A 45 -10.91 5.44 7.70
CA GLU A 45 -11.98 6.09 8.47
C GLU A 45 -11.55 6.32 9.92
N ILE A 46 -10.88 5.33 10.50
CA ILE A 46 -10.36 5.40 11.88
C ILE A 46 -9.22 6.42 11.97
N ASP A 47 -8.28 6.42 11.02
CA ASP A 47 -7.17 7.39 10.96
C ASP A 47 -7.71 8.83 10.83
N LYS A 48 -8.71 9.06 9.96
CA LYS A 48 -9.38 10.35 9.83
C LYS A 48 -10.12 10.80 11.09
N SER A 49 -10.60 9.88 11.90
CA SER A 49 -11.23 10.19 13.19
C SER A 49 -10.23 10.60 14.27
N GLY A 50 -8.93 10.60 13.94
CA GLY A 50 -7.86 11.00 14.86
C GLY A 50 -7.42 9.90 15.83
N PHE A 51 -7.80 8.64 15.58
CA PHE A 51 -7.41 7.53 16.43
C PHE A 51 -5.96 7.13 16.12
N PRO A 52 -5.03 7.15 17.10
CA PRO A 52 -3.62 6.89 16.85
C PRO A 52 -3.35 5.41 16.58
N GLY A 53 -2.31 5.13 15.77
CA GLY A 53 -1.76 3.78 15.59
C GLY A 53 -2.48 2.90 14.58
N VAL A 54 -3.49 3.41 13.85
CA VAL A 54 -4.25 2.65 12.83
C VAL A 54 -3.94 3.09 11.40
N LYS A 55 -3.07 4.09 11.23
CA LYS A 55 -2.76 4.63 9.91
C LYS A 55 -2.22 3.56 8.97
N PRO A 56 -2.82 3.37 7.77
CA PRO A 56 -2.29 2.45 6.77
C PRO A 56 -0.86 2.82 6.37
N ASN A 57 0.00 1.84 6.22
CA ASN A 57 1.40 2.01 5.81
C ASN A 57 1.72 1.18 4.57
N VAL A 58 2.95 1.27 4.05
CA VAL A 58 3.40 0.53 2.86
C VAL A 58 3.15 -0.98 2.98
N HIS A 59 3.25 -1.54 4.18
CA HIS A 59 2.98 -2.98 4.40
C HIS A 59 1.48 -3.30 4.23
N THR A 60 0.59 -2.45 4.75
CA THR A 60 -0.86 -2.57 4.57
C THR A 60 -1.22 -2.63 3.08
N TYR A 61 -0.73 -1.65 2.32
CA TYR A 61 -0.98 -1.60 0.87
C TYR A 61 -0.39 -2.79 0.12
N SER A 62 0.87 -3.17 0.42
CA SER A 62 1.51 -4.31 -0.22
C SER A 62 0.76 -5.62 0.03
N THR A 63 0.15 -5.78 1.22
CA THR A 63 -0.66 -6.97 1.53
C THR A 63 -1.98 -6.99 0.75
N VAL A 64 -2.63 -5.83 0.57
CA VAL A 64 -3.84 -5.74 -0.28
C VAL A 64 -3.49 -5.95 -1.75
N LEU A 65 -2.38 -5.38 -2.23
CA LEU A 65 -1.87 -5.63 -3.58
C LEU A 65 -1.58 -7.13 -3.82
N ASP A 66 -0.98 -7.82 -2.85
CA ASP A 66 -0.71 -9.26 -2.93
C ASP A 66 -2.02 -10.08 -2.99
N CYS A 67 -3.04 -9.66 -2.24
CA CYS A 67 -4.37 -10.26 -2.30
C CYS A 67 -4.99 -10.10 -3.70
N LEU A 68 -4.89 -8.91 -4.30
CA LEU A 68 -5.32 -8.65 -5.67
C LEU A 68 -4.56 -9.52 -6.68
N ALA A 69 -3.23 -9.55 -6.60
CA ALA A 69 -2.39 -10.31 -7.53
C ALA A 69 -2.59 -11.84 -7.45
N LYS A 70 -3.10 -12.35 -6.33
CA LYS A 70 -3.47 -13.76 -6.13
C LYS A 70 -4.90 -14.05 -6.54
N SER A 71 -5.74 -13.05 -6.63
CA SER A 71 -7.13 -13.23 -7.03
C SER A 71 -7.20 -13.65 -8.50
N ARG A 72 -8.26 -14.40 -8.85
CA ARG A 72 -8.54 -14.79 -10.23
C ARG A 72 -9.52 -13.82 -10.94
N SER A 73 -9.76 -12.66 -10.33
CA SER A 73 -10.64 -11.65 -10.91
C SER A 73 -10.01 -11.05 -12.15
N LYS A 74 -10.82 -10.83 -13.18
CA LYS A 74 -10.38 -10.17 -14.42
C LYS A 74 -9.89 -8.75 -14.17
N ASP A 75 -10.46 -8.08 -13.16
CA ASP A 75 -10.17 -6.68 -12.83
C ASP A 75 -9.02 -6.51 -11.83
N ALA A 76 -8.44 -7.63 -11.38
CA ALA A 76 -7.45 -7.61 -10.31
C ALA A 76 -6.23 -6.74 -10.64
N ALA A 77 -5.74 -6.80 -11.88
CA ALA A 77 -4.59 -6.03 -12.32
C ALA A 77 -4.91 -4.52 -12.36
N ILE A 78 -6.08 -4.13 -12.89
CA ILE A 78 -6.53 -2.73 -12.95
C ILE A 78 -6.75 -2.18 -11.55
N ARG A 79 -7.34 -2.95 -10.64
CA ARG A 79 -7.54 -2.55 -9.24
C ARG A 79 -6.21 -2.42 -8.50
N ALA A 80 -5.25 -3.30 -8.77
CA ALA A 80 -3.90 -3.20 -8.20
C ALA A 80 -3.17 -1.95 -8.71
N GLU A 81 -3.33 -1.60 -9.98
CA GLU A 81 -2.82 -0.34 -10.54
C GLU A 81 -3.42 0.87 -9.81
N ALA A 82 -4.74 0.93 -9.73
CA ALA A 82 -5.42 2.03 -9.04
C ALA A 82 -4.96 2.18 -7.57
N LEU A 83 -4.75 1.06 -6.88
CA LEU A 83 -4.25 1.10 -5.50
C LEU A 83 -2.81 1.62 -5.42
N LEU A 84 -1.95 1.29 -6.38
CA LEU A 84 -0.59 1.82 -6.46
C LEU A 84 -0.59 3.32 -6.78
N GLU A 85 -1.50 3.80 -7.63
CA GLU A 85 -1.69 5.24 -7.90
C GLU A 85 -2.10 5.98 -6.61
N VAL A 86 -3.02 5.45 -5.83
CA VAL A 86 -3.39 6.00 -4.51
C VAL A 86 -2.20 6.09 -3.57
N MET A 87 -1.32 5.08 -3.54
CA MET A 87 -0.08 5.15 -2.76
C MET A 87 0.81 6.31 -3.21
N LEU A 88 1.00 6.48 -4.52
CA LEU A 88 1.81 7.55 -5.09
C LEU A 88 1.23 8.93 -4.79
N GLU A 89 -0.07 9.11 -4.95
CA GLU A 89 -0.77 10.38 -4.64
C GLU A 89 -0.60 10.75 -3.17
N ARG A 90 -0.79 9.81 -2.26
CA ARG A 90 -0.62 10.06 -0.82
C ARG A 90 0.82 10.37 -0.45
N TYR A 91 1.77 9.64 -1.04
CA TYR A 91 3.19 9.93 -0.84
C TYR A 91 3.54 11.34 -1.32
N ASN A 92 3.08 11.75 -2.50
CA ASN A 92 3.28 13.09 -3.04
C ASN A 92 2.60 14.18 -2.19
N ALA A 93 1.51 13.83 -1.50
CA ALA A 93 0.84 14.70 -0.53
C ALA A 93 1.58 14.78 0.82
N GLY A 94 2.72 14.10 0.98
CA GLY A 94 3.58 14.17 2.17
C GLY A 94 3.46 12.99 3.13
N ASP A 95 2.68 11.95 2.79
CA ASP A 95 2.58 10.74 3.62
C ASP A 95 3.74 9.78 3.34
N ILE A 96 4.85 9.99 4.03
CA ILE A 96 6.08 9.19 3.85
C ILE A 96 5.92 7.69 4.20
N HIS A 97 4.89 7.33 4.98
CA HIS A 97 4.66 5.95 5.42
C HIS A 97 4.06 5.04 4.35
N VAL A 98 3.55 5.63 3.27
CA VAL A 98 2.92 4.89 2.15
C VAL A 98 3.77 4.89 0.88
N MET A 99 5.05 5.24 0.99
CA MET A 99 5.97 5.27 -0.15
C MET A 99 6.00 3.92 -0.88
N PRO A 100 5.58 3.84 -2.16
CA PRO A 100 5.69 2.62 -2.92
C PRO A 100 7.14 2.18 -3.06
N ASN A 101 7.39 0.89 -2.93
CA ASN A 101 8.73 0.30 -3.05
C ASN A 101 8.77 -0.73 -4.19
N THR A 102 9.93 -1.31 -4.43
CA THR A 102 10.14 -2.34 -5.47
C THR A 102 9.14 -3.50 -5.33
N ILE A 103 8.76 -3.86 -4.09
CA ILE A 103 7.78 -4.94 -3.84
C ILE A 103 6.41 -4.54 -4.37
N SER A 104 5.93 -3.32 -4.07
CA SER A 104 4.64 -2.81 -4.54
C SER A 104 4.57 -2.82 -6.07
N PHE A 105 5.60 -2.32 -6.75
CA PHE A 105 5.66 -2.32 -8.22
C PHE A 105 5.69 -3.74 -8.79
N ASN A 106 6.52 -4.63 -8.23
CA ASN A 106 6.63 -6.01 -8.72
C ASN A 106 5.32 -6.79 -8.56
N ILE A 107 4.55 -6.55 -7.49
CA ILE A 107 3.24 -7.18 -7.30
C ILE A 107 2.28 -6.75 -8.40
N VAL A 108 2.23 -5.46 -8.74
CA VAL A 108 1.34 -4.94 -9.80
C VAL A 108 1.76 -5.47 -11.17
N ILE A 109 3.06 -5.45 -11.49
CA ILE A 109 3.58 -6.03 -12.75
C ILE A 109 3.21 -7.52 -12.85
N ASN A 110 3.36 -8.28 -11.75
CA ASN A 110 2.99 -9.69 -11.72
C ASN A 110 1.47 -9.91 -11.86
N ALA A 111 0.64 -9.01 -11.32
CA ALA A 111 -0.82 -9.07 -11.52
C ALA A 111 -1.19 -8.89 -13.01
N PHE A 112 -0.56 -7.95 -13.71
CA PHE A 112 -0.73 -7.77 -15.16
C PHE A 112 -0.20 -8.96 -15.96
N ALA A 113 0.97 -9.50 -15.61
CA ALA A 113 1.54 -10.66 -16.29
C ALA A 113 0.65 -11.92 -16.17
N LYS A 114 -0.13 -12.03 -15.10
CA LYS A 114 -1.10 -13.11 -14.87
C LYS A 114 -2.48 -12.83 -15.46
N SER A 115 -2.79 -11.57 -15.80
CA SER A 115 -4.04 -11.22 -16.44
C SER A 115 -4.11 -11.88 -17.82
N ARG A 116 -5.28 -12.41 -18.18
CA ARG A 116 -5.48 -13.05 -19.49
C ARG A 116 -5.63 -12.04 -20.63
N ASP A 117 -5.71 -10.77 -20.31
CA ASP A 117 -5.87 -9.69 -21.25
C ASP A 117 -4.48 -9.15 -21.63
N ARG A 118 -3.94 -9.66 -22.74
CA ARG A 118 -2.59 -9.27 -23.23
C ARG A 118 -2.53 -7.81 -23.67
N ASP A 119 -3.62 -7.25 -24.14
CA ASP A 119 -3.66 -5.86 -24.62
C ASP A 119 -3.69 -4.87 -23.44
N ALA A 120 -4.33 -5.26 -22.34
CA ALA A 120 -4.32 -4.48 -21.10
C ALA A 120 -2.96 -4.49 -20.37
N ALA A 121 -2.09 -5.47 -20.63
CA ALA A 121 -0.81 -5.62 -19.94
C ALA A 121 0.31 -4.75 -20.52
N VAL A 122 0.22 -4.37 -21.79
CA VAL A 122 1.34 -3.67 -22.49
C VAL A 122 1.42 -2.20 -22.12
N ILE A 123 0.30 -1.50 -22.00
CA ILE A 123 0.24 -0.06 -21.74
C ILE A 123 0.59 0.29 -20.28
N PRO A 124 0.03 -0.42 -19.28
CA PRO A 124 0.37 -0.16 -17.87
C PRO A 124 1.83 -0.49 -17.53
N ALA A 125 2.37 -1.60 -18.05
CA ALA A 125 3.76 -1.97 -17.77
C ALA A 125 4.77 -0.89 -18.24
N ALA A 126 4.55 -0.31 -19.43
CA ALA A 126 5.37 0.79 -19.93
C ALA A 126 5.20 2.07 -19.11
N LYS A 127 3.95 2.41 -18.72
CA LYS A 127 3.63 3.55 -17.85
C LYS A 127 4.27 3.39 -16.47
N PHE A 128 4.22 2.17 -15.89
CA PHE A 128 4.83 1.89 -14.59
C PHE A 128 6.34 1.88 -14.62
N CYS A 129 6.96 1.34 -15.64
CA CYS A 129 8.41 1.45 -15.81
C CYS A 129 8.86 2.92 -15.89
N TYR A 130 8.08 3.75 -16.58
CA TYR A 130 8.35 5.19 -16.67
C TYR A 130 8.14 5.91 -15.33
N THR A 131 7.02 5.64 -14.65
CA THR A 131 6.67 6.25 -13.34
C THR A 131 7.62 5.78 -12.24
N ALA A 132 7.95 4.48 -12.19
CA ALA A 132 8.92 3.92 -11.25
C ALA A 132 10.31 4.55 -11.48
N LYS A 133 10.75 4.69 -12.73
CA LYS A 133 12.02 5.32 -13.07
C LYS A 133 12.04 6.81 -12.69
N HIS A 134 10.94 7.53 -12.89
CA HIS A 134 10.82 8.93 -12.49
C HIS A 134 10.75 9.12 -10.97
N SER A 135 10.01 8.27 -10.27
CA SER A 135 9.98 8.28 -8.82
C SER A 135 11.36 7.98 -8.22
N ILE A 136 12.05 6.94 -8.72
CA ILE A 136 13.41 6.60 -8.27
C ILE A 136 14.40 7.75 -8.56
N LEU A 137 14.30 8.41 -9.69
CA LEU A 137 15.15 9.56 -10.03
C LEU A 137 14.86 10.78 -9.15
N GLN A 138 13.61 11.04 -8.78
CA GLN A 138 13.28 12.08 -7.80
C GLN A 138 13.86 11.74 -6.41
N PHE A 139 13.86 10.48 -6.00
CA PHE A 139 14.44 10.05 -4.72
C PHE A 139 15.95 10.23 -4.66
N THR A 140 16.68 9.94 -5.74
CA THR A 140 18.13 10.18 -5.80
C THR A 140 18.45 11.66 -5.73
N ASN A 141 17.64 12.53 -6.33
CA ASN A 141 17.83 13.98 -6.26
C ASN A 141 17.51 14.58 -4.89
N ILE A 142 16.44 14.12 -4.22
CA ILE A 142 16.09 14.56 -2.86
C ILE A 142 17.15 14.11 -1.84
N GLY A 143 17.68 12.90 -2.00
CA GLY A 143 18.76 12.38 -1.16
C GLY A 143 20.07 13.18 -1.29
N LEU A 144 20.38 13.63 -2.50
CA LEU A 144 21.56 14.46 -2.76
C LEU A 144 21.39 15.90 -2.24
N ASP A 145 20.17 16.47 -2.31
CA ASP A 145 19.90 17.82 -1.77
C ASP A 145 19.90 17.84 -0.24
N GLN A 146 19.46 16.77 0.42
CA GLN A 146 19.59 16.66 1.88
C GLN A 146 21.04 16.46 2.32
N GLN A 147 21.85 15.69 1.61
CA GLN A 147 23.26 15.53 1.91
C GLN A 147 24.05 16.83 1.69
N SER A 148 23.74 17.61 0.68
CA SER A 148 24.38 18.91 0.45
C SER A 148 24.03 19.93 1.54
N ARG A 149 22.81 19.91 2.09
CA ARG A 149 22.40 20.75 3.23
C ARG A 149 23.06 20.35 4.54
N PHE A 150 23.38 19.07 4.73
CA PHE A 150 24.15 18.64 5.91
C PHE A 150 25.63 19.00 5.80
N ALA A 151 26.23 18.87 4.58
CA ALA A 151 27.64 19.20 4.35
C ALA A 151 27.96 20.73 4.43
N SER A 152 26.95 21.59 4.25
CA SER A 152 27.14 23.05 4.35
C SER A 152 26.97 23.61 5.77
N ARG A 153 26.73 22.76 6.77
CA ARG A 153 26.57 23.15 8.20
C ARG A 153 27.76 22.80 9.09
N TYR A 154 28.81 22.20 8.51
CA TYR A 154 30.09 21.97 9.16
C TYR A 154 31.23 22.53 8.29
#